data_df4216882cd41be5926d19630a871376
#
_entry.id   df4216882cd41be5926d19630a871376
#
_cell.length_a   1.000
_cell.length_b   1.000
_cell.length_c   1.000
_cell.angle_alpha   90.00
_cell.angle_beta   90.00
_cell.angle_gamma   90.00
#
_symmetry.space_group_name_H-M   'P 1'
#
loop_
_entity.id
_entity.type
_entity.pdbx_description
1 polymer ?
#
loop_
_entity_poly.entity_id
_entity_poly.type
_entity_poly.pdbx_seq_one_letter_code
_entity_poly.pdbx_strand_id
1 'polypeptide(L)'
;MKIMSTYSVKIKEYNHIFKDTIRLYRRAVDFYIDVILNEWDSFLLCPNQNKVVSLAESYSVTSKKRPVVKYDFGMDFYKFPSYLRRAAIAEGYGKVCSYKSNLKNWEILDPRQRGEAPSLPKSGYIYPAMYKGNTFNRLDDLHAKLKVFYNNTWDWITVALRKTDVDYIRKHCFLRKECVPTLQKRGKQWFLDFAFEEKVKLSDIDIFAQTILSVDLGINNACTCSVMRADGTVLGRRFLRLPREYDSLKRKTDRIKMAQRHGSQKVSKLWRLARGVNDDIAVKTAKFIVDTAVEYKADTIVFEHLDLNGRKRGSKKMRLHMWKARYVQSMVTDKAHRLGMRISRVNAWGTSRLAFDGSGKVLRGKESSKTKGNYSLCEFSTGKIYNCDLNATYNIGARYYIREIIKTFSATKRQRLLAKVPEAVYRSTCTLSTLISLDAELHAEA
;
A
#
# COMPACT_ATOMS: atom_id res chain seq x y z
N MET A 1 -5.36 -3.96 -16.37
CA MET A 1 -4.46 -3.37 -15.38
C MET A 1 -3.11 -4.07 -15.40
N LYS A 2 -1.98 -3.37 -15.11
CA LYS A 2 -0.65 -3.99 -14.92
C LYS A 2 -0.40 -4.17 -13.43
N ILE A 3 -0.01 -5.36 -13.03
CA ILE A 3 0.31 -5.70 -11.65
C ILE A 3 1.78 -6.10 -11.57
N MET A 4 2.49 -5.57 -10.58
CA MET A 4 3.88 -5.92 -10.31
C MET A 4 3.97 -6.79 -9.07
N SER A 5 4.75 -7.86 -9.17
CA SER A 5 5.05 -8.76 -8.04
C SER A 5 6.54 -8.90 -7.90
N THR A 6 7.08 -8.75 -6.70
CA THR A 6 8.52 -8.88 -6.47
C THR A 6 8.82 -10.12 -5.63
N TYR A 7 9.77 -10.92 -6.11
CA TYR A 7 10.25 -12.12 -5.45
C TYR A 7 11.75 -12.04 -5.21
N SER A 8 12.17 -12.39 -4.01
CA SER A 8 13.56 -12.27 -3.59
C SER A 8 14.27 -13.61 -3.75
N VAL A 9 15.38 -13.63 -4.47
CA VAL A 9 16.27 -14.77 -4.61
C VAL A 9 17.55 -14.50 -3.83
N LYS A 10 17.87 -15.36 -2.88
CA LYS A 10 19.09 -15.23 -2.07
C LYS A 10 20.34 -15.58 -2.90
N ILE A 11 21.36 -14.70 -2.82
CA ILE A 11 22.72 -14.97 -3.31
C ILE A 11 23.47 -15.74 -2.23
N LYS A 12 24.08 -16.87 -2.59
CA LYS A 12 24.68 -17.81 -1.61
C LYS A 12 26.00 -17.30 -1.03
N GLU A 13 26.91 -16.79 -1.83
CA GLU A 13 28.35 -16.76 -1.48
C GLU A 13 28.95 -15.37 -1.26
N TYR A 14 28.34 -14.27 -1.69
CA TYR A 14 28.99 -12.96 -1.69
C TYR A 14 28.39 -12.00 -0.65
N ASN A 15 29.12 -11.77 0.45
CA ASN A 15 28.65 -10.94 1.56
C ASN A 15 29.16 -9.50 1.55
N HIS A 16 30.36 -9.23 0.99
CA HIS A 16 31.06 -7.96 1.15
C HIS A 16 31.28 -7.21 -0.16
N ILE A 17 31.49 -7.92 -1.27
CA ILE A 17 31.81 -7.33 -2.59
C ILE A 17 30.78 -6.30 -3.05
N PHE A 18 29.50 -6.51 -2.73
CA PHE A 18 28.43 -5.60 -3.13
C PHE A 18 28.38 -4.28 -2.35
N LYS A 19 29.08 -4.16 -1.21
CA LYS A 19 29.00 -2.94 -0.37
C LYS A 19 29.53 -1.72 -1.10
N ASP A 20 30.66 -1.86 -1.79
CA ASP A 20 31.29 -0.75 -2.49
C ASP A 20 30.49 -0.35 -3.73
N THR A 21 29.95 -1.33 -4.47
CA THR A 21 29.01 -1.07 -5.57
C THR A 21 27.84 -0.23 -5.10
N ILE A 22 27.20 -0.60 -3.96
CA ILE A 22 26.03 0.14 -3.44
C ILE A 22 26.45 1.51 -2.92
N ARG A 23 27.63 1.63 -2.28
CA ARG A 23 28.13 2.91 -1.80
C ARG A 23 28.37 3.88 -2.96
N LEU A 24 29.02 3.42 -4.03
CA LEU A 24 29.23 4.22 -5.24
C LEU A 24 27.92 4.58 -5.93
N TYR A 25 27.00 3.62 -6.05
CA TYR A 25 25.68 3.88 -6.62
C TYR A 25 24.93 4.98 -5.84
N ARG A 26 24.92 4.92 -4.51
CA ARG A 26 24.28 5.93 -3.65
C ARG A 26 24.94 7.31 -3.80
N ARG A 27 26.27 7.37 -3.85
CA ARG A 27 26.98 8.62 -4.15
C ARG A 27 26.60 9.18 -5.52
N ALA A 28 26.46 8.33 -6.53
CA ALA A 28 26.00 8.75 -7.85
C ALA A 28 24.56 9.29 -7.81
N VAL A 29 23.67 8.70 -6.99
CA VAL A 29 22.31 9.24 -6.80
C VAL A 29 22.34 10.57 -6.08
N ASP A 30 23.16 10.73 -5.02
CA ASP A 30 23.31 12.02 -4.31
C ASP A 30 23.84 13.09 -5.27
N PHE A 31 24.84 12.78 -6.10
CA PHE A 31 25.33 13.68 -7.14
C PHE A 31 24.21 14.16 -8.06
N TYR A 32 23.35 13.25 -8.55
CA TYR A 32 22.24 13.63 -9.43
C TYR A 32 21.10 14.32 -8.70
N ILE A 33 20.89 14.08 -7.41
CA ILE A 33 19.97 14.90 -6.59
C ILE A 33 20.43 16.35 -6.59
N ASP A 34 21.72 16.60 -6.37
CA ASP A 34 22.27 17.95 -6.34
C ASP A 34 22.18 18.64 -7.72
N VAL A 35 22.56 17.94 -8.80
CA VAL A 35 22.43 18.46 -10.17
C VAL A 35 20.97 18.82 -10.47
N ILE A 36 20.02 17.95 -10.16
CA ILE A 36 18.60 18.16 -10.46
C ILE A 36 18.00 19.26 -9.60
N LEU A 37 18.41 19.39 -8.34
CA LEU A 37 17.96 20.49 -7.48
C LEU A 37 18.44 21.84 -8.01
N ASN A 38 19.71 21.94 -8.42
CA ASN A 38 20.31 23.16 -8.92
C ASN A 38 19.72 23.59 -10.29
N GLU A 39 19.32 22.64 -11.12
CA GLU A 39 18.78 22.87 -12.47
C GLU A 39 17.27 22.58 -12.56
N TRP A 40 16.55 22.65 -11.43
CA TRP A 40 15.16 22.18 -11.32
C TRP A 40 14.22 22.73 -12.41
N ASP A 41 14.33 24.01 -12.73
CA ASP A 41 13.44 24.66 -13.71
C ASP A 41 13.58 24.03 -15.11
N SER A 42 14.79 23.63 -15.49
CA SER A 42 15.04 22.92 -16.76
C SER A 42 14.43 21.50 -16.74
N PHE A 43 14.46 20.82 -15.59
CA PHE A 43 13.89 19.48 -15.46
C PHE A 43 12.37 19.48 -15.43
N LEU A 44 11.71 20.56 -14.99
CA LEU A 44 10.24 20.69 -15.07
C LEU A 44 9.70 20.66 -16.50
N LEU A 45 10.50 21.09 -17.47
CA LEU A 45 10.12 21.11 -18.88
C LEU A 45 10.27 19.74 -19.57
N CYS A 46 10.80 18.73 -18.88
CA CYS A 46 11.00 17.40 -19.47
C CYS A 46 9.68 16.64 -19.58
N PRO A 47 9.22 16.26 -20.80
CA PRO A 47 7.94 15.60 -21.01
C PRO A 47 7.90 14.15 -20.54
N ASN A 48 9.06 13.50 -20.37
CA ASN A 48 9.16 12.11 -19.97
C ASN A 48 10.53 11.78 -19.37
N GLN A 49 10.63 10.60 -18.75
CA GLN A 49 11.83 10.09 -18.09
C GLN A 49 13.06 10.03 -18.98
N ASN A 50 12.92 9.70 -20.28
CA ASN A 50 14.04 9.63 -21.19
C ASN A 50 14.65 11.02 -21.42
N LYS A 51 13.85 12.06 -21.51
CA LYS A 51 14.32 13.44 -21.63
C LYS A 51 15.01 13.92 -20.36
N VAL A 52 14.51 13.54 -19.17
CA VAL A 52 15.18 13.79 -17.89
C VAL A 52 16.59 13.16 -17.90
N VAL A 53 16.72 11.89 -18.28
CA VAL A 53 18.03 11.23 -18.38
C VAL A 53 18.94 11.93 -19.37
N SER A 54 18.44 12.25 -20.57
CA SER A 54 19.23 12.94 -21.61
C SER A 54 19.70 14.33 -21.11
N LEU A 55 18.84 15.08 -20.44
CA LEU A 55 19.18 16.39 -19.89
C LEU A 55 20.23 16.28 -18.78
N ALA A 56 20.06 15.35 -17.83
CA ALA A 56 21.03 15.12 -16.77
C ALA A 56 22.41 14.70 -17.33
N GLU A 57 22.42 13.79 -18.34
CA GLU A 57 23.66 13.41 -19.04
C GLU A 57 24.26 14.59 -19.82
N SER A 58 23.44 15.54 -20.32
CA SER A 58 23.96 16.73 -20.99
C SER A 58 24.70 17.67 -20.04
N TYR A 59 24.29 17.74 -18.81
CA TYR A 59 24.97 18.57 -17.80
C TYR A 59 26.19 17.89 -17.17
N SER A 60 26.32 16.55 -17.26
CA SER A 60 27.25 15.82 -16.40
C SER A 60 28.20 14.86 -17.13
N VAL A 61 27.98 14.57 -18.41
CA VAL A 61 28.80 13.61 -19.15
C VAL A 61 29.47 14.26 -20.34
N THR A 62 30.80 14.23 -20.36
CA THR A 62 31.60 14.69 -21.49
C THR A 62 31.44 13.81 -22.72
N SER A 63 31.53 14.39 -23.89
CA SER A 63 31.51 13.69 -25.16
C SER A 63 32.38 14.42 -26.21
N LYS A 64 32.64 13.78 -27.37
CA LYS A 64 33.39 14.44 -28.46
C LYS A 64 32.75 15.79 -28.87
N LYS A 65 31.43 15.90 -28.85
CA LYS A 65 30.69 17.13 -29.18
C LYS A 65 30.54 18.09 -28.00
N ARG A 66 30.86 17.66 -26.79
CA ARG A 66 30.72 18.41 -25.55
C ARG A 66 31.85 18.03 -24.60
N PRO A 67 33.06 18.58 -24.83
CA PRO A 67 34.24 18.24 -24.05
C PRO A 67 34.20 18.81 -22.61
N VAL A 68 33.44 19.87 -22.39
CA VAL A 68 33.26 20.50 -21.09
C VAL A 68 31.79 20.41 -20.68
N VAL A 69 31.54 20.08 -19.42
CA VAL A 69 30.21 19.97 -18.82
C VAL A 69 30.13 20.78 -17.53
N LYS A 70 28.93 21.16 -17.12
CA LYS A 70 28.75 21.98 -15.90
C LYS A 70 29.06 21.22 -14.63
N TYR A 71 28.80 19.91 -14.59
CA TYR A 71 29.02 19.00 -13.47
C TYR A 71 29.76 17.76 -13.99
N ASP A 72 31.05 17.63 -13.79
CA ASP A 72 31.78 16.49 -14.35
C ASP A 72 31.62 15.21 -13.52
N PHE A 73 30.69 14.35 -13.94
CA PHE A 73 30.47 13.03 -13.34
C PHE A 73 31.70 12.13 -13.44
N GLY A 74 32.49 12.26 -14.51
CA GLY A 74 33.64 11.40 -14.78
C GLY A 74 34.79 11.59 -13.77
N MET A 75 34.93 12.77 -13.20
CA MET A 75 35.95 13.04 -12.19
C MET A 75 35.72 12.25 -10.91
N ASP A 76 34.43 12.16 -10.45
CA ASP A 76 34.07 11.48 -9.21
C ASP A 76 33.81 9.98 -9.40
N PHE A 77 33.42 9.56 -10.62
CA PHE A 77 32.91 8.22 -10.93
C PHE A 77 33.58 7.62 -12.16
N TYR A 78 34.87 7.38 -12.09
CA TYR A 78 35.64 6.80 -13.20
C TYR A 78 35.08 5.47 -13.70
N LYS A 79 34.87 5.35 -15.01
CA LYS A 79 34.33 4.16 -15.70
C LYS A 79 33.00 3.65 -15.14
N PHE A 80 32.20 4.50 -14.48
CA PHE A 80 30.90 4.09 -13.93
C PHE A 80 29.95 3.59 -15.04
N PRO A 81 29.31 2.41 -14.88
CA PRO A 81 28.45 1.84 -15.93
C PRO A 81 27.28 2.76 -16.28
N SER A 82 27.10 3.01 -17.59
CA SER A 82 26.12 3.98 -18.09
C SER A 82 24.66 3.65 -17.66
N TYR A 83 24.31 2.38 -17.61
CA TYR A 83 22.96 1.96 -17.16
C TYR A 83 22.75 2.15 -15.66
N LEU A 84 23.78 1.96 -14.82
CA LEU A 84 23.71 2.32 -13.39
C LEU A 84 23.62 3.83 -13.20
N ARG A 85 24.32 4.61 -14.03
CA ARG A 85 24.22 6.07 -14.04
C ARG A 85 22.79 6.52 -14.39
N ARG A 86 22.21 5.96 -15.45
CA ARG A 86 20.81 6.27 -15.83
C ARG A 86 19.81 5.89 -14.75
N ALA A 87 20.02 4.76 -14.07
CA ALA A 87 19.23 4.40 -12.90
C ALA A 87 19.40 5.41 -11.76
N ALA A 88 20.61 5.88 -11.50
CA ALA A 88 20.88 6.89 -10.47
C ALA A 88 20.20 8.23 -10.80
N ILE A 89 20.18 8.65 -12.07
CA ILE A 89 19.45 9.83 -12.53
C ILE A 89 17.94 9.68 -12.25
N ALA A 90 17.37 8.53 -12.63
CA ALA A 90 15.95 8.25 -12.43
C ALA A 90 15.54 8.28 -10.96
N GLU A 91 16.35 7.67 -10.09
CA GLU A 91 16.14 7.69 -8.63
C GLU A 91 16.28 9.10 -8.05
N GLY A 92 17.32 9.83 -8.45
CA GLY A 92 17.55 11.22 -8.03
C GLY A 92 16.39 12.12 -8.39
N TYR A 93 15.92 12.03 -9.63
CA TYR A 93 14.75 12.79 -10.10
C TYR A 93 13.48 12.47 -9.30
N GLY A 94 13.19 11.18 -9.08
CA GLY A 94 12.03 10.78 -8.28
C GLY A 94 12.07 11.34 -6.85
N LYS A 95 13.26 11.36 -6.23
CA LYS A 95 13.43 11.94 -4.88
C LYS A 95 13.24 13.46 -4.87
N VAL A 96 13.77 14.18 -5.85
CA VAL A 96 13.58 15.63 -5.96
C VAL A 96 12.12 15.98 -6.24
N CYS A 97 11.43 15.25 -7.13
CA CYS A 97 9.99 15.43 -7.36
C CYS A 97 9.18 15.27 -6.07
N SER A 98 9.48 14.21 -5.30
CA SER A 98 8.82 13.96 -4.01
C SER A 98 9.09 15.09 -3.00
N TYR A 99 10.33 15.55 -2.93
CA TYR A 99 10.72 16.68 -2.07
C TYR A 99 9.98 17.97 -2.46
N LYS A 100 9.99 18.34 -3.73
CA LYS A 100 9.32 19.56 -4.24
C LYS A 100 7.81 19.50 -4.00
N SER A 101 7.18 18.33 -4.21
CA SER A 101 5.76 18.12 -3.92
C SER A 101 5.45 18.29 -2.43
N ASN A 102 6.27 17.68 -1.55
CA ASN A 102 6.11 17.81 -0.10
C ASN A 102 6.33 19.24 0.38
N LEU A 103 7.32 19.95 -0.19
CA LEU A 103 7.60 21.34 0.12
C LEU A 103 6.42 22.23 -0.25
N LYS A 104 5.88 22.07 -1.46
CA LYS A 104 4.67 22.78 -1.90
C LYS A 104 3.48 22.52 -0.98
N ASN A 105 3.26 21.27 -0.60
CA ASN A 105 2.18 20.91 0.34
C ASN A 105 2.40 21.54 1.72
N TRP A 106 3.65 21.63 2.20
CA TRP A 106 4.00 22.26 3.46
C TRP A 106 3.80 23.79 3.40
N GLU A 107 4.14 24.43 2.28
CA GLU A 107 3.96 25.88 2.06
C GLU A 107 2.50 26.31 2.04
N ILE A 108 1.58 25.46 1.55
CA ILE A 108 0.14 25.72 1.48
C ILE A 108 -0.53 25.61 2.86
N LEU A 109 0.06 24.87 3.81
CA LEU A 109 -0.52 24.72 5.16
C LEU A 109 -0.51 26.05 5.92
N ASP A 110 -1.53 26.25 6.78
CA ASP A 110 -1.55 27.37 7.73
C ASP A 110 -0.26 27.35 8.57
N PRO A 111 0.44 28.49 8.75
CA PRO A 111 1.66 28.58 9.55
C PRO A 111 1.55 27.99 10.95
N ARG A 112 0.36 28.07 11.57
CA ARG A 112 0.08 27.48 12.90
C ARG A 112 0.00 25.96 12.91
N GLN A 113 -0.20 25.36 11.74
CA GLN A 113 -0.30 23.90 11.55
C GLN A 113 0.95 23.29 10.90
N ARG A 114 1.87 24.14 10.41
CA ARG A 114 3.13 23.71 9.83
C ARG A 114 4.01 23.06 10.89
N GLY A 115 4.48 21.84 10.60
CA GLY A 115 5.61 21.26 11.30
C GLY A 115 6.94 21.74 10.74
N GLU A 116 8.03 21.03 11.01
CA GLU A 116 9.33 21.28 10.39
C GLU A 116 9.23 21.16 8.86
N ALA A 117 9.96 22.01 8.15
CA ALA A 117 10.05 21.96 6.69
C ALA A 117 10.63 20.61 6.23
N PRO A 118 10.21 20.09 5.05
CA PRO A 118 10.79 18.88 4.49
C PRO A 118 12.31 19.00 4.36
N SER A 119 13.04 18.01 4.85
CA SER A 119 14.49 17.95 4.70
C SER A 119 14.91 17.72 3.25
N LEU A 120 16.08 18.22 2.86
CA LEU A 120 16.65 17.98 1.54
C LEU A 120 16.74 16.47 1.23
N PRO A 121 16.45 16.06 0.00
CA PRO A 121 16.48 14.65 -0.38
C PRO A 121 17.91 14.10 -0.35
N LYS A 122 18.03 12.83 0.01
CA LYS A 122 19.27 12.06 0.00
C LYS A 122 19.02 10.67 -0.56
N SER A 123 20.04 10.00 -1.06
CA SER A 123 19.95 8.63 -1.59
C SER A 123 19.36 7.66 -0.56
N GLY A 124 19.79 7.74 0.71
CA GLY A 124 19.28 6.87 1.77
C GLY A 124 19.58 5.39 1.52
N TYR A 125 18.58 4.53 1.71
CA TYR A 125 18.70 3.07 1.60
C TYR A 125 18.27 2.52 0.24
N ILE A 126 18.57 3.20 -0.86
CA ILE A 126 18.28 2.70 -2.21
C ILE A 126 19.31 1.67 -2.68
N TYR A 127 18.91 0.87 -3.67
CA TYR A 127 19.68 -0.22 -4.21
C TYR A 127 19.64 -0.22 -5.74
N PRO A 128 20.75 -0.60 -6.42
CA PRO A 128 20.85 -0.51 -7.86
C PRO A 128 19.96 -1.54 -8.57
N ALA A 129 19.25 -1.09 -9.60
CA ALA A 129 18.61 -1.95 -10.59
C ALA A 129 19.69 -2.52 -11.51
N MET A 130 19.64 -3.84 -11.75
CA MET A 130 20.68 -4.60 -12.48
C MET A 130 20.20 -4.95 -13.88
N TYR A 131 20.48 -4.08 -14.85
CA TYR A 131 19.97 -4.18 -16.22
C TYR A 131 20.54 -5.37 -17.00
N LYS A 132 19.65 -6.15 -17.60
CA LYS A 132 19.98 -7.31 -18.44
C LYS A 132 20.91 -6.91 -19.61
N GLY A 133 21.95 -7.71 -19.85
CA GLY A 133 22.97 -7.45 -20.86
C GLY A 133 24.04 -6.44 -20.46
N ASN A 134 23.79 -5.56 -19.48
CA ASN A 134 24.68 -4.47 -19.10
C ASN A 134 25.29 -4.60 -17.70
N THR A 135 24.48 -5.00 -16.72
CA THR A 135 24.92 -5.16 -15.33
C THR A 135 24.41 -6.47 -14.70
N PHE A 136 23.56 -7.20 -15.42
CA PHE A 136 23.01 -8.50 -15.03
C PHE A 136 22.91 -9.40 -16.25
N ASN A 137 23.41 -10.64 -16.13
CA ASN A 137 23.20 -11.71 -17.11
C ASN A 137 22.89 -13.00 -16.34
N ARG A 138 21.84 -13.70 -16.78
CA ARG A 138 21.55 -15.05 -16.29
C ARG A 138 22.40 -16.03 -17.08
N LEU A 139 23.21 -16.88 -16.44
CA LEU A 139 24.01 -17.93 -17.07
C LEU A 139 23.17 -19.19 -17.26
N ASP A 140 22.54 -19.59 -16.16
CA ASP A 140 21.61 -20.70 -16.07
C ASP A 140 20.56 -20.38 -15.01
N ASP A 141 19.81 -21.39 -14.60
CA ASP A 141 18.75 -21.22 -13.61
C ASP A 141 19.25 -20.82 -12.22
N LEU A 142 20.43 -21.29 -11.84
CA LEU A 142 21.00 -21.15 -10.51
C LEU A 142 22.20 -20.20 -10.46
N HIS A 143 22.66 -19.70 -11.61
CA HIS A 143 23.82 -18.80 -11.69
C HIS A 143 23.51 -17.55 -12.51
N ALA A 144 24.03 -16.43 -12.02
CA ALA A 144 23.95 -15.15 -12.71
C ALA A 144 25.29 -14.42 -12.66
N LYS A 145 25.57 -13.61 -13.70
CA LYS A 145 26.67 -12.65 -13.68
C LYS A 145 26.15 -11.27 -13.29
N LEU A 146 26.84 -10.62 -12.36
CA LEU A 146 26.57 -9.25 -11.92
C LEU A 146 27.79 -8.39 -12.18
N LYS A 147 27.58 -7.20 -12.78
CA LYS A 147 28.62 -6.21 -12.93
C LYS A 147 28.69 -5.38 -11.66
N VAL A 148 29.80 -5.44 -10.95
CA VAL A 148 30.01 -4.84 -9.63
C VAL A 148 31.33 -4.11 -9.58
N PHE A 149 31.46 -3.20 -8.63
CA PHE A 149 32.73 -2.56 -8.34
C PHE A 149 33.55 -3.46 -7.42
N TYR A 150 34.66 -3.98 -7.95
CA TYR A 150 35.55 -4.91 -7.28
C TYR A 150 37.00 -4.64 -7.70
N ASN A 151 37.94 -4.70 -6.79
CA ASN A 151 39.37 -4.40 -7.04
C ASN A 151 39.59 -3.07 -7.79
N ASN A 152 38.94 -1.99 -7.36
CA ASN A 152 38.99 -0.65 -7.96
C ASN A 152 38.58 -0.59 -9.45
N THR A 153 37.84 -1.56 -9.95
CA THR A 153 37.31 -1.57 -11.31
C THR A 153 35.89 -2.12 -11.35
N TRP A 154 35.20 -1.97 -12.49
CA TRP A 154 33.90 -2.56 -12.75
C TRP A 154 34.06 -3.86 -13.52
N ASP A 155 33.77 -4.98 -12.86
CA ASP A 155 33.94 -6.31 -13.45
C ASP A 155 32.73 -7.21 -13.22
N TRP A 156 32.68 -8.29 -13.99
CA TRP A 156 31.64 -9.30 -13.91
C TRP A 156 32.03 -10.40 -12.92
N ILE A 157 31.17 -10.64 -11.93
CA ILE A 157 31.30 -11.78 -11.02
C ILE A 157 30.15 -12.74 -11.22
N THR A 158 30.43 -14.04 -11.12
CA THR A 158 29.38 -15.07 -11.09
C THR A 158 28.90 -15.28 -9.68
N VAL A 159 27.57 -15.34 -9.50
CA VAL A 159 26.92 -15.59 -8.21
C VAL A 159 26.00 -16.80 -8.29
N ALA A 160 26.01 -17.65 -7.25
CA ALA A 160 25.08 -18.75 -7.11
C ALA A 160 23.80 -18.29 -6.42
N LEU A 161 22.65 -18.70 -6.95
CA LEU A 161 21.31 -18.38 -6.45
C LEU A 161 20.73 -19.55 -5.64
N ARG A 162 19.93 -19.26 -4.64
CA ARG A 162 19.29 -20.28 -3.82
C ARG A 162 18.21 -21.02 -4.61
N LYS A 163 18.37 -22.34 -4.80
CA LYS A 163 17.50 -23.19 -5.61
C LYS A 163 16.03 -23.08 -5.19
N THR A 164 15.72 -23.15 -3.91
CA THR A 164 14.33 -23.08 -3.42
C THR A 164 13.60 -21.80 -3.79
N ASP A 165 14.32 -20.68 -3.93
CA ASP A 165 13.73 -19.40 -4.34
C ASP A 165 13.50 -19.37 -5.86
N VAL A 166 14.44 -19.92 -6.62
CA VAL A 166 14.33 -20.03 -8.08
C VAL A 166 13.19 -20.97 -8.45
N ASP A 167 13.08 -22.14 -7.81
CA ASP A 167 12.00 -23.11 -8.06
C ASP A 167 10.62 -22.48 -7.72
N TYR A 168 10.55 -21.68 -6.65
CA TYR A 168 9.33 -20.95 -6.31
C TYR A 168 8.93 -19.96 -7.42
N ILE A 169 9.87 -19.16 -7.92
CA ILE A 169 9.61 -18.20 -9.01
C ILE A 169 9.15 -18.93 -10.26
N ARG A 170 9.82 -20.03 -10.65
CA ARG A 170 9.42 -20.83 -11.81
C ARG A 170 7.99 -21.33 -11.70
N LYS A 171 7.62 -21.87 -10.53
CA LYS A 171 6.28 -22.38 -10.29
C LYS A 171 5.20 -21.29 -10.33
N HIS A 172 5.49 -20.08 -9.82
CA HIS A 172 4.47 -19.06 -9.60
C HIS A 172 4.49 -17.90 -10.61
N CYS A 173 5.57 -17.77 -11.40
CA CYS A 173 5.76 -16.63 -12.30
C CYS A 173 5.98 -17.03 -13.78
N PHE A 174 5.75 -18.29 -14.14
CA PHE A 174 6.04 -18.85 -15.45
C PHE A 174 5.46 -18.04 -16.64
N LEU A 175 4.25 -17.51 -16.50
CA LEU A 175 3.57 -16.73 -17.55
C LEU A 175 3.73 -15.22 -17.39
N ARG A 176 4.59 -14.75 -16.47
CA ARG A 176 4.76 -13.32 -16.18
C ARG A 176 6.04 -12.80 -16.83
N LYS A 177 6.00 -11.54 -17.22
CA LYS A 177 7.17 -10.86 -17.78
C LYS A 177 8.16 -10.53 -16.66
N GLU A 178 9.35 -11.14 -16.68
CA GLU A 178 10.45 -10.80 -15.79
C GLU A 178 10.99 -9.40 -16.11
N CYS A 179 11.06 -8.55 -15.12
CA CYS A 179 11.64 -7.22 -15.19
C CYS A 179 13.07 -7.22 -14.64
N VAL A 180 13.72 -6.06 -14.69
CA VAL A 180 15.07 -5.84 -14.19
C VAL A 180 15.14 -6.15 -12.68
N PRO A 181 16.05 -7.04 -12.22
CA PRO A 181 16.21 -7.30 -10.79
C PRO A 181 16.93 -6.16 -10.07
N THR A 182 16.68 -6.04 -8.78
CA THR A 182 17.36 -5.09 -7.90
C THR A 182 18.27 -5.85 -6.93
N LEU A 183 19.55 -5.44 -6.84
CA LEU A 183 20.47 -6.01 -5.86
C LEU A 183 20.18 -5.43 -4.47
N GLN A 184 19.75 -6.25 -3.52
CA GLN A 184 19.35 -5.80 -2.18
C GLN A 184 20.10 -6.49 -1.04
N LYS A 185 20.25 -5.78 0.08
CA LYS A 185 20.80 -6.32 1.34
C LYS A 185 19.74 -6.36 2.41
N ARG A 186 19.59 -7.53 3.06
CA ARG A 186 18.70 -7.72 4.23
C ARG A 186 19.49 -8.37 5.36
N GLY A 187 19.74 -7.60 6.41
CA GLY A 187 20.63 -8.01 7.49
C GLY A 187 22.06 -8.28 6.97
N LYS A 188 22.54 -9.51 7.12
CA LYS A 188 23.86 -9.97 6.64
C LYS A 188 23.79 -10.69 5.28
N GLN A 189 22.64 -10.74 4.62
CA GLN A 189 22.42 -11.50 3.41
C GLN A 189 22.13 -10.60 2.19
N TRP A 190 22.47 -11.10 1.00
CA TRP A 190 22.27 -10.44 -0.27
C TRP A 190 21.21 -11.16 -1.10
N PHE A 191 20.44 -10.39 -1.83
CA PHE A 191 19.32 -10.87 -2.64
C PHE A 191 19.29 -10.15 -3.98
N LEU A 192 18.81 -10.86 -4.99
CA LEU A 192 18.26 -10.26 -6.21
C LEU A 192 16.74 -10.27 -6.08
N ASP A 193 16.15 -9.10 -6.07
CA ASP A 193 14.69 -8.93 -6.07
C ASP A 193 14.21 -8.83 -7.52
N PHE A 194 13.61 -9.91 -8.01
CA PHE A 194 13.03 -9.99 -9.34
C PHE A 194 11.59 -9.48 -9.32
N ALA A 195 11.32 -8.44 -10.10
CA ALA A 195 9.96 -7.97 -10.33
C ALA A 195 9.37 -8.66 -11.56
N PHE A 196 8.08 -9.03 -11.48
CA PHE A 196 7.33 -9.66 -12.55
C PHE A 196 6.08 -8.83 -12.86
N GLU A 197 5.90 -8.49 -14.14
CA GLU A 197 4.72 -7.80 -14.64
C GLU A 197 3.68 -8.82 -15.12
N GLU A 198 2.45 -8.62 -14.69
CA GLU A 198 1.28 -9.39 -15.11
C GLU A 198 0.18 -8.44 -15.59
N LYS A 199 -0.47 -8.75 -16.70
CA LYS A 199 -1.65 -8.02 -17.17
C LYS A 199 -2.89 -8.76 -16.71
N VAL A 200 -3.74 -8.09 -15.92
CA VAL A 200 -4.99 -8.64 -15.39
C VAL A 200 -6.16 -7.79 -15.87
N LYS A 201 -7.25 -8.44 -16.30
CA LYS A 201 -8.54 -7.79 -16.55
C LYS A 201 -9.32 -7.79 -15.23
N LEU A 202 -9.68 -6.61 -14.75
CA LEU A 202 -10.55 -6.49 -13.56
C LEU A 202 -12.01 -6.71 -13.99
N SER A 203 -12.82 -7.22 -13.07
CA SER A 203 -14.27 -7.39 -13.24
C SER A 203 -14.91 -6.11 -13.79
N ASP A 204 -15.76 -6.26 -14.79
CA ASP A 204 -16.47 -5.17 -15.48
C ASP A 204 -17.97 -5.46 -15.53
N ILE A 205 -18.47 -6.11 -14.49
CA ILE A 205 -19.87 -6.48 -14.33
C ILE A 205 -20.68 -5.23 -14.00
N ASP A 206 -21.87 -5.13 -14.57
CA ASP A 206 -22.82 -4.06 -14.28
C ASP A 206 -23.11 -3.97 -12.78
N ILE A 207 -23.28 -2.73 -12.26
CA ILE A 207 -23.40 -2.46 -10.83
C ILE A 207 -24.58 -3.21 -10.18
N PHE A 208 -25.68 -3.40 -10.90
CA PHE A 208 -26.86 -4.11 -10.40
C PHE A 208 -26.67 -5.63 -10.32
N ALA A 209 -25.77 -6.19 -11.15
CA ALA A 209 -25.42 -7.60 -11.16
C ALA A 209 -24.22 -7.93 -10.25
N GLN A 210 -23.49 -6.92 -9.73
CA GLN A 210 -22.33 -7.13 -8.89
C GLN A 210 -22.67 -7.76 -7.54
N THR A 211 -21.79 -8.65 -7.10
CA THR A 211 -21.70 -9.07 -5.70
C THR A 211 -20.48 -8.43 -5.06
N ILE A 212 -20.63 -7.80 -3.90
CA ILE A 212 -19.52 -7.16 -3.20
C ILE A 212 -19.24 -7.81 -1.85
N LEU A 213 -18.00 -7.71 -1.41
CA LEU A 213 -17.57 -8.00 -0.04
C LEU A 213 -17.26 -6.68 0.67
N SER A 214 -18.12 -6.24 1.59
CA SER A 214 -17.87 -5.11 2.45
C SER A 214 -17.12 -5.53 3.71
N VAL A 215 -16.05 -4.78 4.08
CA VAL A 215 -15.11 -5.16 5.13
C VAL A 215 -14.92 -4.02 6.12
N ASP A 216 -15.18 -4.31 7.39
CA ASP A 216 -14.79 -3.48 8.53
C ASP A 216 -13.55 -4.08 9.21
N LEU A 217 -12.46 -3.30 9.30
CA LEU A 217 -11.21 -3.68 9.96
C LEU A 217 -11.19 -3.17 11.39
N GLY A 218 -11.28 -4.09 12.34
CA GLY A 218 -11.34 -3.77 13.76
C GLY A 218 -10.00 -3.88 14.51
N ILE A 219 -9.99 -3.36 15.73
CA ILE A 219 -8.87 -3.52 16.69
C ILE A 219 -9.07 -4.76 17.56
N ASN A 220 -10.33 -5.11 17.84
CA ASN A 220 -10.70 -6.26 18.68
C ASN A 220 -10.95 -7.51 17.84
N ASN A 221 -11.77 -7.39 16.82
CA ASN A 221 -11.90 -8.39 15.75
C ASN A 221 -10.94 -8.00 14.63
N ALA A 222 -10.25 -8.95 14.03
CA ALA A 222 -9.31 -8.64 12.94
C ALA A 222 -10.05 -8.04 11.75
N CYS A 223 -11.19 -8.63 11.37
CA CYS A 223 -12.15 -8.04 10.44
C CYS A 223 -13.54 -8.68 10.60
N THR A 224 -14.54 -7.93 10.14
CA THR A 224 -15.91 -8.40 9.90
C THR A 224 -16.25 -8.14 8.44
N CYS A 225 -16.86 -9.13 7.79
CA CYS A 225 -17.18 -9.08 6.37
C CYS A 225 -18.67 -9.36 6.15
N SER A 226 -19.29 -8.64 5.22
CA SER A 226 -20.63 -8.92 4.73
C SER A 226 -20.64 -8.97 3.21
N VAL A 227 -21.28 -10.00 2.65
CA VAL A 227 -21.47 -10.14 1.21
C VAL A 227 -22.82 -9.57 0.85
N MET A 228 -22.87 -8.65 -0.11
CA MET A 228 -24.10 -7.90 -0.42
C MET A 228 -24.33 -7.79 -1.93
N ARG A 229 -25.62 -7.60 -2.30
CA ARG A 229 -26.07 -7.24 -3.64
C ARG A 229 -26.62 -5.81 -3.69
N ALA A 230 -26.86 -5.32 -4.90
CA ALA A 230 -27.29 -3.95 -5.16
C ALA A 230 -28.69 -3.61 -4.61
N ASP A 231 -29.57 -4.60 -4.46
CA ASP A 231 -30.89 -4.51 -3.82
C ASP A 231 -30.84 -4.43 -2.29
N GLY A 232 -29.65 -4.47 -1.69
CA GLY A 232 -29.47 -4.50 -0.24
C GLY A 232 -29.49 -5.89 0.39
N THR A 233 -29.68 -6.95 -0.39
CA THR A 233 -29.66 -8.33 0.10
C THR A 233 -28.28 -8.70 0.65
N VAL A 234 -28.25 -9.26 1.87
CA VAL A 234 -27.03 -9.75 2.54
C VAL A 234 -26.93 -11.27 2.39
N LEU A 235 -26.04 -11.73 1.52
CA LEU A 235 -25.85 -13.15 1.19
C LEU A 235 -25.06 -13.93 2.25
N GLY A 236 -24.15 -13.24 2.95
CA GLY A 236 -23.29 -13.88 3.92
C GLY A 236 -22.63 -12.91 4.90
N ARG A 237 -22.25 -13.44 6.05
CA ARG A 237 -21.56 -12.73 7.13
C ARG A 237 -20.40 -13.58 7.62
N ARG A 238 -19.24 -12.98 7.79
CA ARG A 238 -18.03 -13.68 8.25
C ARG A 238 -17.28 -12.82 9.26
N PHE A 239 -16.74 -13.46 10.29
CA PHE A 239 -15.94 -12.83 11.33
C PHE A 239 -14.59 -13.51 11.44
N LEU A 240 -13.51 -12.74 11.49
CA LEU A 240 -12.19 -13.26 11.84
C LEU A 240 -11.78 -12.79 13.23
N ARG A 241 -11.62 -13.75 14.14
CA ARG A 241 -11.06 -13.54 15.47
C ARG A 241 -9.73 -14.28 15.59
N LEU A 242 -8.71 -13.59 16.09
CA LEU A 242 -7.35 -14.11 16.24
C LEU A 242 -6.90 -13.97 17.71
N PRO A 243 -7.59 -14.60 18.70
CA PRO A 243 -7.34 -14.37 20.11
C PRO A 243 -5.91 -14.77 20.51
N ARG A 244 -5.40 -15.91 20.02
CA ARG A 244 -4.04 -16.39 20.34
C ARG A 244 -2.95 -15.43 19.85
N GLU A 245 -3.11 -14.90 18.66
CA GLU A 245 -2.18 -13.94 18.06
C GLU A 245 -2.23 -12.59 18.80
N TYR A 246 -3.40 -12.10 19.13
CA TYR A 246 -3.55 -10.87 19.91
C TYR A 246 -2.99 -11.00 21.33
N ASP A 247 -3.19 -12.14 22.01
CA ASP A 247 -2.59 -12.41 23.32
C ASP A 247 -1.07 -12.52 23.23
N SER A 248 -0.55 -13.15 22.17
CA SER A 248 0.89 -13.21 21.91
C SER A 248 1.47 -11.80 21.66
N LEU A 249 0.78 -10.98 20.87
CA LEU A 249 1.18 -9.60 20.61
C LEU A 249 1.17 -8.77 21.91
N LYS A 250 0.11 -8.89 22.73
CA LYS A 250 -0.01 -8.22 24.03
C LYS A 250 1.15 -8.58 24.93
N ARG A 251 1.43 -9.89 25.13
CA ARG A 251 2.57 -10.34 25.97
C ARG A 251 3.91 -9.75 25.50
N LYS A 252 4.14 -9.69 24.18
CA LYS A 252 5.38 -9.11 23.63
C LYS A 252 5.45 -7.59 23.83
N THR A 253 4.36 -6.88 23.66
CA THR A 253 4.31 -5.42 23.91
C THR A 253 4.43 -5.09 25.38
N ASP A 254 3.87 -5.89 26.28
CA ASP A 254 4.03 -5.73 27.72
C ASP A 254 5.48 -5.95 28.17
N ARG A 255 6.19 -6.94 27.60
CA ARG A 255 7.65 -7.11 27.80
C ARG A 255 8.45 -5.88 27.37
N ILE A 256 8.09 -5.25 26.25
CA ILE A 256 8.75 -4.02 25.80
C ILE A 256 8.52 -2.91 26.84
N LYS A 257 7.27 -2.72 27.29
CA LYS A 257 6.94 -1.70 28.31
C LYS A 257 7.74 -1.93 29.60
N MET A 258 7.82 -3.18 30.07
CA MET A 258 8.58 -3.51 31.27
C MET A 258 10.07 -3.20 31.10
N ALA A 259 10.67 -3.66 30.01
CA ALA A 259 12.09 -3.38 29.71
C ALA A 259 12.36 -1.85 29.66
N GLN A 260 11.49 -1.08 29.03
CA GLN A 260 11.64 0.38 28.95
C GLN A 260 11.48 1.06 30.33
N ARG A 261 10.56 0.59 31.18
CA ARG A 261 10.39 1.07 32.56
C ARG A 261 11.63 0.81 33.42
N HIS A 262 12.32 -0.30 33.18
CA HIS A 262 13.60 -0.65 33.84
C HIS A 262 14.83 -0.01 33.16
N GLY A 263 14.65 1.06 32.37
CA GLY A 263 15.73 1.83 31.77
C GLY A 263 16.38 1.22 30.53
N SER A 264 15.87 0.07 30.00
CA SER A 264 16.44 -0.52 28.80
C SER A 264 16.08 0.30 27.56
N GLN A 265 17.06 1.02 26.99
CA GLN A 265 16.88 1.79 25.75
C GLN A 265 16.92 0.91 24.48
N LYS A 266 17.69 -0.18 24.49
CA LYS A 266 17.91 -1.06 23.33
C LYS A 266 17.01 -2.28 23.35
N VAL A 267 15.73 -2.13 23.00
CA VAL A 267 14.73 -3.24 22.96
C VAL A 267 14.41 -3.70 21.52
N SER A 268 15.35 -3.54 20.59
CA SER A 268 15.15 -3.85 19.17
C SER A 268 14.75 -5.30 18.88
N LYS A 269 15.32 -6.28 19.65
CA LYS A 269 14.98 -7.70 19.55
C LYS A 269 13.51 -7.94 19.93
N LEU A 270 13.04 -7.32 21.01
CA LEU A 270 11.65 -7.45 21.46
C LEU A 270 10.68 -6.83 20.45
N TRP A 271 11.01 -5.66 19.91
CA TRP A 271 10.24 -5.02 18.83
C TRP A 271 10.18 -5.90 17.57
N ARG A 272 11.27 -6.54 17.18
CA ARG A 272 11.28 -7.45 16.03
C ARG A 272 10.30 -8.61 16.23
N LEU A 273 10.28 -9.21 17.41
CA LEU A 273 9.36 -10.30 17.74
C LEU A 273 7.89 -9.83 17.77
N ALA A 274 7.62 -8.66 18.33
CA ALA A 274 6.26 -8.08 18.34
C ALA A 274 5.78 -7.76 16.92
N ARG A 275 6.65 -7.16 16.08
CA ARG A 275 6.33 -6.89 14.67
C ARG A 275 6.04 -8.17 13.90
N GLY A 276 6.81 -9.25 14.09
CA GLY A 276 6.58 -10.54 13.43
C GLY A 276 5.19 -11.12 13.72
N VAL A 277 4.72 -11.06 14.98
CA VAL A 277 3.35 -11.49 15.31
C VAL A 277 2.31 -10.56 14.67
N ASN A 278 2.57 -9.26 14.67
CA ASN A 278 1.66 -8.29 14.08
C ASN A 278 1.58 -8.43 12.54
N ASP A 279 2.67 -8.82 11.89
CA ASP A 279 2.68 -9.15 10.46
C ASP A 279 1.87 -10.42 10.18
N ASP A 280 1.97 -11.45 11.03
CA ASP A 280 1.19 -12.68 10.92
C ASP A 280 -0.32 -12.40 11.04
N ILE A 281 -0.74 -11.56 11.99
CA ILE A 281 -2.13 -11.09 12.10
C ILE A 281 -2.58 -10.44 10.80
N ALA A 282 -1.78 -9.54 10.24
CA ALA A 282 -2.13 -8.84 9.00
C ALA A 282 -2.24 -9.79 7.80
N VAL A 283 -1.31 -10.74 7.67
CA VAL A 283 -1.31 -11.77 6.60
C VAL A 283 -2.56 -12.67 6.69
N LYS A 284 -2.87 -13.16 7.90
CA LYS A 284 -4.06 -14.00 8.15
C LYS A 284 -5.35 -13.24 7.84
N THR A 285 -5.41 -11.96 8.25
CA THR A 285 -6.56 -11.10 7.96
C THR A 285 -6.74 -10.88 6.47
N ALA A 286 -5.67 -10.53 5.75
CA ALA A 286 -5.74 -10.31 4.31
C ALA A 286 -6.11 -11.59 3.55
N LYS A 287 -5.56 -12.75 3.99
CA LYS A 287 -5.92 -14.04 3.40
C LYS A 287 -7.41 -14.34 3.59
N PHE A 288 -7.93 -14.21 4.82
CA PHE A 288 -9.33 -14.46 5.13
C PHE A 288 -10.29 -13.62 4.29
N ILE A 289 -9.99 -12.32 4.12
CA ILE A 289 -10.83 -11.41 3.31
C ILE A 289 -10.86 -11.87 1.85
N VAL A 290 -9.70 -12.21 1.28
CA VAL A 290 -9.63 -12.65 -0.12
C VAL A 290 -10.27 -14.03 -0.30
N ASP A 291 -10.05 -14.97 0.60
CA ASP A 291 -10.66 -16.30 0.55
C ASP A 291 -12.19 -16.19 0.64
N THR A 292 -12.72 -15.31 1.51
CA THR A 292 -14.17 -15.03 1.59
C THR A 292 -14.69 -14.41 0.29
N ALA A 293 -13.97 -13.47 -0.30
CA ALA A 293 -14.38 -12.87 -1.58
C ALA A 293 -14.42 -13.91 -2.71
N VAL A 294 -13.47 -14.83 -2.75
CA VAL A 294 -13.44 -15.95 -3.72
C VAL A 294 -14.61 -16.91 -3.49
N GLU A 295 -14.88 -17.30 -2.25
CA GLU A 295 -15.97 -18.21 -1.86
C GLU A 295 -17.32 -17.72 -2.40
N TYR A 296 -17.58 -16.40 -2.26
CA TYR A 296 -18.83 -15.79 -2.69
C TYR A 296 -18.77 -15.19 -4.11
N LYS A 297 -17.69 -15.39 -4.85
CA LYS A 297 -17.47 -14.84 -6.20
C LYS A 297 -17.70 -13.32 -6.25
N ALA A 298 -17.18 -12.61 -5.25
CA ALA A 298 -17.32 -11.16 -5.16
C ALA A 298 -16.53 -10.46 -6.29
N ASP A 299 -17.14 -9.47 -6.93
CA ASP A 299 -16.56 -8.66 -8.00
C ASP A 299 -15.69 -7.53 -7.44
N THR A 300 -16.11 -7.01 -6.27
CA THR A 300 -15.47 -5.87 -5.63
C THR A 300 -15.37 -6.08 -4.12
N ILE A 301 -14.19 -5.78 -3.55
CA ILE A 301 -14.01 -5.69 -2.10
C ILE A 301 -14.05 -4.21 -1.71
N VAL A 302 -14.89 -3.88 -0.74
CA VAL A 302 -15.13 -2.51 -0.30
C VAL A 302 -14.62 -2.31 1.12
N PHE A 303 -13.75 -1.31 1.30
CA PHE A 303 -13.19 -0.89 2.59
C PHE A 303 -13.65 0.52 2.97
N GLU A 304 -13.46 0.86 4.23
CA GLU A 304 -13.43 2.25 4.65
C GLU A 304 -12.13 2.94 4.22
N HIS A 305 -12.23 4.22 3.87
CA HIS A 305 -11.07 5.08 3.74
C HIS A 305 -10.58 5.49 5.15
N LEU A 306 -9.46 4.92 5.57
CA LEU A 306 -8.90 5.16 6.89
C LEU A 306 -7.88 6.29 6.85
N ASP A 307 -8.22 7.44 7.43
CA ASP A 307 -7.25 8.48 7.76
C ASP A 307 -6.65 8.20 9.14
N LEU A 308 -5.38 7.78 9.16
CA LEU A 308 -4.66 7.41 10.37
C LEU A 308 -3.62 8.45 10.79
N ASN A 309 -3.66 9.65 10.21
CA ASN A 309 -2.65 10.70 10.41
C ASN A 309 -2.78 11.43 11.74
N GLY A 310 -3.89 11.29 12.46
CA GLY A 310 -4.15 11.94 13.75
C GLY A 310 -3.24 11.45 14.89
N ARG A 311 -2.96 12.32 15.88
CA ARG A 311 -2.20 11.99 17.11
C ARG A 311 -2.96 10.98 17.94
N LYS A 312 -2.40 9.79 18.12
CA LYS A 312 -3.00 8.70 18.90
C LYS A 312 -2.84 8.98 20.41
N ARG A 313 -3.94 8.98 21.13
CA ARG A 313 -3.97 9.27 22.59
C ARG A 313 -4.73 8.18 23.36
N GLY A 314 -4.60 8.17 24.70
CA GLY A 314 -5.34 7.31 25.60
C GLY A 314 -4.80 5.88 25.76
N SER A 315 -5.53 5.06 26.52
CA SER A 315 -5.16 3.69 26.89
C SER A 315 -4.96 2.74 25.70
N LYS A 316 -5.63 2.99 24.58
CA LYS A 316 -5.53 2.21 23.33
C LYS A 316 -4.39 2.67 22.41
N LYS A 317 -3.58 3.68 22.78
CA LYS A 317 -2.50 4.26 21.95
C LYS A 317 -1.60 3.19 21.33
N MET A 318 -1.13 2.24 22.13
CA MET A 318 -0.22 1.17 21.63
C MET A 318 -0.92 0.25 20.63
N ARG A 319 -2.17 -0.15 20.88
CA ARG A 319 -2.95 -0.99 19.95
C ARG A 319 -3.19 -0.29 18.62
N LEU A 320 -3.56 0.99 18.66
CA LEU A 320 -3.74 1.82 17.48
C LEU A 320 -2.42 2.02 16.70
N HIS A 321 -1.29 2.14 17.42
CA HIS A 321 0.03 2.26 16.80
C HIS A 321 0.44 0.97 16.08
N MET A 322 0.11 -0.19 16.67
CA MET A 322 0.39 -1.50 16.09
C MET A 322 -0.64 -1.92 15.03
N TRP A 323 -1.78 -1.25 14.91
CA TRP A 323 -2.84 -1.61 13.96
C TRP A 323 -2.40 -1.38 12.51
N LYS A 324 -2.30 -2.45 11.75
CA LYS A 324 -1.79 -2.47 10.38
C LYS A 324 -2.90 -2.42 9.31
N ALA A 325 -4.00 -1.71 9.56
CA ALA A 325 -5.15 -1.68 8.66
C ALA A 325 -4.80 -1.31 7.21
N ARG A 326 -3.98 -0.26 6.99
CA ARG A 326 -3.53 0.12 5.63
C ARG A 326 -2.68 -0.97 4.97
N TYR A 327 -1.86 -1.68 5.75
CA TYR A 327 -1.06 -2.79 5.24
C TYR A 327 -1.94 -3.98 4.85
N VAL A 328 -2.97 -4.31 5.66
CA VAL A 328 -3.98 -5.31 5.30
C VAL A 328 -4.69 -4.93 4.00
N GLN A 329 -5.17 -3.67 3.88
CA GLN A 329 -5.81 -3.18 2.66
C GLN A 329 -4.89 -3.29 1.45
N SER A 330 -3.60 -2.96 1.57
CA SER A 330 -2.62 -3.10 0.49
C SER A 330 -2.46 -4.56 0.07
N MET A 331 -2.27 -5.47 1.02
CA MET A 331 -2.13 -6.90 0.74
C MET A 331 -3.38 -7.51 0.09
N VAL A 332 -4.57 -7.10 0.54
CA VAL A 332 -5.84 -7.52 -0.09
C VAL A 332 -5.92 -6.96 -1.50
N THR A 333 -5.56 -5.69 -1.71
CA THR A 333 -5.56 -5.05 -3.04
C THR A 333 -4.69 -5.85 -4.02
N ASP A 334 -3.46 -6.17 -3.64
CA ASP A 334 -2.53 -6.91 -4.49
C ASP A 334 -3.04 -8.32 -4.85
N LYS A 335 -3.66 -9.01 -3.88
CA LYS A 335 -4.21 -10.35 -4.09
C LYS A 335 -5.52 -10.33 -4.88
N ALA A 336 -6.44 -9.43 -4.54
CA ALA A 336 -7.74 -9.28 -5.19
C ALA A 336 -7.59 -8.89 -6.67
N HIS A 337 -6.71 -7.94 -6.98
CA HIS A 337 -6.44 -7.55 -8.37
C HIS A 337 -5.92 -8.72 -9.21
N ARG A 338 -5.06 -9.60 -8.67
CA ARG A 338 -4.59 -10.82 -9.39
C ARG A 338 -5.73 -11.80 -9.70
N LEU A 339 -6.79 -11.77 -8.91
CA LEU A 339 -7.99 -12.59 -9.10
C LEU A 339 -9.04 -11.87 -9.94
N GLY A 340 -8.74 -10.69 -10.49
CA GLY A 340 -9.66 -9.91 -11.30
C GLY A 340 -10.67 -9.08 -10.52
N MET A 341 -10.65 -9.11 -9.18
CA MET A 341 -11.56 -8.34 -8.34
C MET A 341 -11.17 -6.86 -8.30
N ARG A 342 -12.14 -5.97 -8.17
CA ARG A 342 -11.91 -4.54 -7.91
C ARG A 342 -11.80 -4.25 -6.42
N ILE A 343 -11.13 -3.16 -6.08
CA ILE A 343 -11.07 -2.61 -4.71
C ILE A 343 -11.69 -1.22 -4.70
N SER A 344 -12.57 -0.98 -3.75
CA SER A 344 -13.17 0.32 -3.53
C SER A 344 -13.03 0.78 -2.08
N ARG A 345 -13.07 2.08 -1.86
CA ARG A 345 -13.05 2.71 -0.53
C ARG A 345 -14.18 3.71 -0.41
N VAL A 346 -14.87 3.68 0.72
CA VAL A 346 -15.96 4.60 1.05
C VAL A 346 -15.58 5.49 2.23
N ASN A 347 -16.31 6.59 2.42
CA ASN A 347 -16.11 7.48 3.56
C ASN A 347 -16.41 6.72 4.86
N ALA A 348 -15.48 6.76 5.82
CA ALA A 348 -15.58 6.06 7.11
C ALA A 348 -16.46 6.79 8.15
N TRP A 349 -16.81 8.08 7.92
CA TRP A 349 -17.56 8.85 8.90
C TRP A 349 -18.93 8.23 9.17
N GLY A 350 -19.21 7.92 10.43
CA GLY A 350 -20.52 7.45 10.87
C GLY A 350 -20.91 6.03 10.49
N THR A 351 -20.10 5.25 9.76
CA THR A 351 -20.43 3.87 9.37
C THR A 351 -20.83 2.98 10.54
N SER A 352 -20.13 3.10 11.66
CA SER A 352 -20.41 2.36 12.89
C SER A 352 -21.29 3.14 13.90
N ARG A 353 -21.69 4.36 13.57
CA ARG A 353 -22.48 5.24 14.44
C ARG A 353 -23.92 5.46 13.95
N LEU A 354 -24.20 5.11 12.70
CA LEU A 354 -25.54 5.14 12.12
C LEU A 354 -26.09 3.74 12.05
N ALA A 355 -27.35 3.57 12.48
CA ALA A 355 -28.06 2.30 12.36
C ALA A 355 -28.30 1.96 10.88
N PHE A 356 -28.08 0.72 10.50
CA PHE A 356 -28.24 0.29 9.11
C PHE A 356 -29.71 0.37 8.63
N ASP A 357 -30.66 0.32 9.57
CA ASP A 357 -32.11 0.42 9.29
C ASP A 357 -32.63 1.86 9.14
N GLY A 358 -31.74 2.85 9.17
CA GLY A 358 -32.09 4.26 9.03
C GLY A 358 -32.64 4.91 10.30
N SER A 359 -32.74 4.21 11.43
CA SER A 359 -33.33 4.71 12.68
C SER A 359 -32.48 5.77 13.41
N GLY A 360 -31.34 6.20 12.82
CA GLY A 360 -30.51 7.28 13.33
C GLY A 360 -29.25 6.82 14.03
N LYS A 361 -28.76 7.57 15.03
CA LYS A 361 -27.52 7.24 15.75
C LYS A 361 -27.71 6.06 16.69
N VAL A 362 -26.75 5.15 16.72
CA VAL A 362 -26.72 4.02 17.64
C VAL A 362 -26.02 4.38 18.95
N LEU A 363 -26.51 3.84 20.07
CA LEU A 363 -25.87 3.91 21.39
C LEU A 363 -24.89 2.74 21.55
N ARG A 364 -23.67 2.99 22.07
CA ARG A 364 -22.60 1.98 22.16
C ARG A 364 -21.97 1.94 23.55
N GLY A 365 -21.67 0.75 24.02
CA GLY A 365 -20.93 0.55 25.27
C GLY A 365 -21.63 1.20 26.46
N LYS A 366 -21.03 2.22 27.08
CA LYS A 366 -21.58 2.92 28.23
C LYS A 366 -22.75 3.87 27.93
N GLU A 367 -22.99 4.16 26.62
CA GLU A 367 -24.10 5.01 26.18
C GLU A 367 -25.45 4.29 26.28
N SER A 368 -25.46 2.95 26.35
CA SER A 368 -26.66 2.13 26.48
C SER A 368 -26.57 1.22 27.70
N SER A 369 -27.61 1.23 28.56
CA SER A 369 -27.74 0.30 29.67
C SER A 369 -27.89 -1.15 29.21
N LYS A 370 -28.57 -1.38 28.07
CA LYS A 370 -28.83 -2.72 27.55
C LYS A 370 -27.60 -3.43 27.03
N THR A 371 -26.58 -2.68 26.54
CA THR A 371 -25.32 -3.27 26.07
C THR A 371 -24.35 -3.62 27.21
N LYS A 372 -24.66 -3.27 28.46
CA LYS A 372 -23.85 -3.56 29.66
C LYS A 372 -22.37 -3.22 29.50
N GLY A 373 -22.06 -2.12 28.82
CA GLY A 373 -20.68 -1.68 28.53
C GLY A 373 -19.96 -2.47 27.43
N ASN A 374 -20.63 -3.38 26.75
CA ASN A 374 -20.05 -4.13 25.62
C ASN A 374 -19.99 -3.27 24.36
N TYR A 375 -18.79 -2.89 23.93
CA TYR A 375 -18.57 -2.08 22.73
C TYR A 375 -18.72 -2.83 21.41
N SER A 376 -18.87 -4.17 21.42
CA SER A 376 -19.18 -4.96 20.22
C SER A 376 -20.67 -4.94 19.88
N LEU A 377 -21.52 -4.44 20.80
CA LEU A 377 -22.94 -4.29 20.63
C LEU A 377 -23.33 -2.82 20.56
N CYS A 378 -24.40 -2.54 19.84
CA CYS A 378 -25.06 -1.24 19.81
C CYS A 378 -26.57 -1.40 19.97
N GLU A 379 -27.20 -0.38 20.52
CA GLU A 379 -28.65 -0.25 20.61
C GLU A 379 -29.12 0.79 19.58
N PHE A 380 -30.10 0.43 18.79
CA PHE A 380 -30.77 1.32 17.83
C PHE A 380 -31.85 2.14 18.54
N SER A 381 -32.30 3.24 17.95
CA SER A 381 -33.39 4.04 18.50
C SER A 381 -34.70 3.25 18.61
N THR A 382 -34.88 2.20 17.83
CA THR A 382 -35.99 1.23 17.90
C THR A 382 -35.89 0.27 19.10
N GLY A 383 -34.84 0.36 19.91
CA GLY A 383 -34.55 -0.56 21.02
C GLY A 383 -33.90 -1.87 20.61
N LYS A 384 -33.65 -2.09 19.32
CA LYS A 384 -32.97 -3.29 18.80
C LYS A 384 -31.52 -3.31 19.22
N ILE A 385 -31.03 -4.46 19.70
CA ILE A 385 -29.61 -4.70 19.97
C ILE A 385 -28.98 -5.40 18.78
N TYR A 386 -27.85 -4.88 18.30
CA TYR A 386 -27.17 -5.44 17.14
C TYR A 386 -25.63 -5.42 17.29
N ASN A 387 -24.93 -6.19 16.45
CA ASN A 387 -23.46 -6.18 16.41
C ASN A 387 -22.96 -4.93 15.68
N CYS A 388 -22.07 -4.15 16.31
CA CYS A 388 -21.55 -2.90 15.76
C CYS A 388 -20.77 -3.08 14.47
N ASP A 389 -19.98 -4.15 14.40
CA ASP A 389 -19.08 -4.39 13.25
C ASP A 389 -19.91 -4.84 12.03
N LEU A 390 -21.00 -5.64 12.23
CA LEU A 390 -21.95 -5.97 11.16
C LEU A 390 -22.71 -4.73 10.70
N ASN A 391 -23.20 -3.91 11.64
CA ASN A 391 -23.84 -2.65 11.30
C ASN A 391 -22.93 -1.78 10.42
N ALA A 392 -21.65 -1.70 10.76
CA ALA A 392 -20.65 -0.97 9.95
C ALA A 392 -20.51 -1.57 8.55
N THR A 393 -20.38 -2.90 8.42
CA THR A 393 -20.20 -3.53 7.11
C THR A 393 -21.40 -3.30 6.17
N TYR A 394 -22.63 -3.30 6.67
CA TYR A 394 -23.82 -3.01 5.86
C TYR A 394 -23.80 -1.57 5.34
N ASN A 395 -23.47 -0.61 6.19
CA ASN A 395 -23.35 0.78 5.78
C ASN A 395 -22.19 1.00 4.79
N ILE A 396 -21.06 0.30 4.95
CA ILE A 396 -19.95 0.32 4.01
C ILE A 396 -20.40 -0.15 2.62
N GLY A 397 -21.09 -1.30 2.56
CA GLY A 397 -21.60 -1.86 1.29
C GLY A 397 -22.64 -0.97 0.64
N ALA A 398 -23.60 -0.47 1.41
CA ALA A 398 -24.65 0.43 0.93
C ALA A 398 -24.06 1.71 0.32
N ARG A 399 -23.08 2.34 0.98
CA ARG A 399 -22.38 3.55 0.46
C ARG A 399 -21.68 3.31 -0.85
N TYR A 400 -21.13 2.12 -1.06
CA TYR A 400 -20.53 1.76 -2.33
C TYR A 400 -21.60 1.71 -3.42
N TYR A 401 -22.67 0.93 -3.22
CA TYR A 401 -23.73 0.77 -4.22
C TYR A 401 -24.42 2.10 -4.54
N ILE A 402 -24.85 2.85 -3.55
CA ILE A 402 -25.50 4.16 -3.74
C ILE A 402 -24.60 5.07 -4.58
N ARG A 403 -23.31 5.15 -4.27
CA ARG A 403 -22.36 5.97 -5.02
C ARG A 403 -22.23 5.53 -6.48
N GLU A 404 -22.10 4.23 -6.72
CA GLU A 404 -21.88 3.72 -8.07
C GLU A 404 -23.18 3.75 -8.89
N ILE A 405 -24.32 3.38 -8.31
CA ILE A 405 -25.64 3.46 -8.95
C ILE A 405 -25.96 4.89 -9.38
N ILE A 406 -25.79 5.88 -8.49
CA ILE A 406 -26.05 7.28 -8.80
C ILE A 406 -25.16 7.79 -9.95
N LYS A 407 -23.96 7.27 -10.13
CA LYS A 407 -23.06 7.63 -11.23
C LYS A 407 -23.54 7.13 -12.60
N THR A 408 -24.32 6.06 -12.67
CA THR A 408 -24.79 5.51 -13.95
C THR A 408 -25.87 6.37 -14.60
N PHE A 409 -26.53 7.25 -13.85
CA PHE A 409 -27.65 8.04 -14.33
C PHE A 409 -27.24 9.44 -14.83
N SER A 410 -28.06 9.95 -15.80
CA SER A 410 -27.96 11.33 -16.27
C SER A 410 -28.20 12.32 -15.12
N ALA A 411 -27.74 13.56 -15.27
CA ALA A 411 -27.90 14.59 -14.25
C ALA A 411 -29.37 14.80 -13.84
N THR A 412 -30.29 14.79 -14.80
CA THR A 412 -31.74 14.96 -14.58
C THR A 412 -32.34 13.79 -13.79
N LYS A 413 -32.06 12.53 -14.20
CA LYS A 413 -32.56 11.36 -13.48
C LYS A 413 -31.98 11.29 -12.07
N ARG A 414 -30.69 11.58 -11.91
CA ARG A 414 -30.03 11.64 -10.59
C ARG A 414 -30.69 12.67 -9.68
N GLN A 415 -31.02 13.87 -10.19
CA GLN A 415 -31.66 14.91 -9.39
C GLN A 415 -33.05 14.48 -8.91
N ARG A 416 -33.84 13.82 -9.77
CA ARG A 416 -35.15 13.27 -9.40
C ARG A 416 -35.05 12.20 -8.30
N LEU A 417 -34.14 11.24 -8.47
CA LEU A 417 -33.92 10.19 -7.47
C LEU A 417 -33.47 10.75 -6.12
N LEU A 418 -32.55 11.74 -6.12
CA LEU A 418 -32.10 12.39 -4.89
C LEU A 418 -33.19 13.23 -4.21
N ALA A 419 -34.19 13.75 -4.97
CA ALA A 419 -35.33 14.40 -4.39
C ALA A 419 -36.27 13.42 -3.68
N LYS A 420 -36.41 12.18 -4.21
CA LYS A 420 -37.24 11.12 -3.60
C LYS A 420 -36.54 10.40 -2.44
N VAL A 421 -35.20 10.30 -2.48
CA VAL A 421 -34.35 9.68 -1.42
C VAL A 421 -33.32 10.70 -0.92
N PRO A 422 -33.73 11.71 -0.13
CA PRO A 422 -32.85 12.83 0.29
C PRO A 422 -31.60 12.38 1.05
N GLU A 423 -31.69 11.26 1.79
CA GLU A 423 -30.58 10.68 2.54
C GLU A 423 -29.41 10.26 1.64
N ALA A 424 -29.70 9.97 0.35
CA ALA A 424 -28.67 9.60 -0.63
C ALA A 424 -27.78 10.79 -1.09
N VAL A 425 -28.15 12.03 -0.77
CA VAL A 425 -27.39 13.24 -1.13
C VAL A 425 -26.02 13.27 -0.44
N TYR A 426 -26.00 12.93 0.83
CA TYR A 426 -24.78 12.99 1.64
C TYR A 426 -24.16 11.61 1.83
N ARG A 427 -23.06 11.33 1.13
CA ARG A 427 -22.34 10.04 1.15
C ARG A 427 -21.97 9.54 2.56
N SER A 428 -21.83 10.45 3.53
CA SER A 428 -21.46 10.13 4.91
C SER A 428 -22.64 9.67 5.75
N THR A 429 -23.87 9.94 5.35
CA THR A 429 -25.08 9.58 6.11
C THR A 429 -25.84 8.38 5.55
N CYS A 430 -25.48 7.93 4.33
CA CYS A 430 -26.11 6.76 3.72
C CYS A 430 -25.96 5.49 4.56
N THR A 431 -27.04 4.74 4.67
CA THR A 431 -27.17 3.45 5.37
C THR A 431 -27.71 2.36 4.45
N LEU A 432 -27.86 1.12 4.94
CA LEU A 432 -28.49 0.05 4.17
C LEU A 432 -29.95 0.38 3.83
N SER A 433 -30.68 1.01 4.76
CA SER A 433 -32.05 1.48 4.51
C SER A 433 -32.12 2.47 3.34
N THR A 434 -31.16 3.40 3.24
CA THR A 434 -31.06 4.33 2.10
C THR A 434 -30.88 3.59 0.78
N LEU A 435 -30.09 2.51 0.74
CA LEU A 435 -29.91 1.68 -0.46
C LEU A 435 -31.21 0.99 -0.86
N ILE A 436 -31.91 0.38 0.10
CA ILE A 436 -33.18 -0.30 -0.14
C ILE A 436 -34.24 0.69 -0.66
N SER A 437 -34.32 1.90 -0.07
CA SER A 437 -35.23 2.94 -0.57
C SER A 437 -34.89 3.39 -1.99
N LEU A 438 -33.59 3.52 -2.31
CA LEU A 438 -33.14 3.86 -3.67
C LEU A 438 -33.51 2.78 -4.69
N ASP A 439 -33.35 1.50 -4.32
CA ASP A 439 -33.69 0.36 -5.16
C ASP A 439 -35.20 0.31 -5.43
N ALA A 440 -36.02 0.52 -4.39
CA ALA A 440 -37.50 0.58 -4.53
C ALA A 440 -37.93 1.70 -5.49
N GLU A 441 -37.35 2.91 -5.41
CA GLU A 441 -37.67 4.00 -6.33
C GLU A 441 -37.23 3.70 -7.77
N LEU A 442 -36.13 2.98 -7.96
CA LEU A 442 -35.66 2.57 -9.29
C LEU A 442 -36.62 1.57 -9.94
N HIS A 443 -37.19 0.64 -9.17
CA HIS A 443 -38.17 -0.30 -9.64
C HIS A 443 -39.58 0.35 -9.89
N ALA A 444 -39.91 1.41 -9.15
CA ALA A 444 -41.12 2.18 -9.37
C ALA A 444 -41.10 3.04 -10.64
N GLU A 445 -39.88 3.38 -11.14
CA GLU A 445 -39.68 4.14 -12.37
C GLU A 445 -39.43 3.28 -13.63
N ALA A 446 -39.25 1.96 -13.47
CA ALA A 446 -38.99 1.02 -14.56
C ALA A 446 -40.31 0.52 -15.14
#